data_671e742dbb8b49d11e4606ebb74f7a81
#
_entry.id   671e742dbb8b49d11e4606ebb74f7a81
#
_cell.length_a   1.000
_cell.length_b   1.000
_cell.length_c   1.000
_cell.angle_alpha   90.00
_cell.angle_beta   90.00
_cell.angle_gamma   90.00
#
_symmetry.space_group_name_H-M   'P 1'
#
loop_
_entity.id
_entity.type
_entity.pdbx_description
1 polymer ?
#
loop_
_entity_poly.entity_id
_entity_poly.type
_entity_poly.pdbx_seq_one_letter_code
_entity_poly.pdbx_strand_id
1 'polypeptide(L)'
;GFWTDKGTADESTLDFLKQLHGKNIFLFGTAGFGGSEEYFSKILKKVECSLDRSNTVFGRYMCQGKMPLSVRQRYEGMKKQPIHLPNLDALIENFDNALSHPDAEDLERLKQAVK
;
A
#
# COMPACT_ATOMS: atom_id res chain seq x y z
N GLY A 1 -4.85 2.80 9.84
CA GLY A 1 -4.85 2.26 8.46
C GLY A 1 -4.45 3.31 7.43
N PHE A 2 -3.81 2.89 6.39
CA PHE A 2 -3.38 3.78 5.32
C PHE A 2 -3.48 3.09 3.96
N TRP A 3 -3.50 3.91 2.90
CA TRP A 3 -3.29 3.44 1.53
C TRP A 3 -1.94 3.95 1.04
N THR A 4 -1.33 3.22 0.12
CA THR A 4 0.01 3.53 -0.38
C THR A 4 -0.05 4.47 -1.57
N ASP A 5 0.76 5.52 -1.51
CA ASP A 5 0.97 6.47 -2.60
C ASP A 5 2.48 6.67 -2.76
N LYS A 6 2.99 6.40 -3.96
CA LYS A 6 4.43 6.58 -4.29
C LYS A 6 5.38 5.89 -3.30
N GLY A 7 5.01 4.69 -2.86
CA GLY A 7 5.86 3.87 -2.00
C GLY A 7 5.80 4.17 -0.51
N THR A 8 4.89 5.02 -0.07
CA THR A 8 4.66 5.32 1.34
C THR A 8 3.18 5.61 1.59
N ALA A 9 2.80 5.93 2.82
CA ALA A 9 1.43 6.34 3.10
C ALA A 9 1.14 7.72 2.49
N ASP A 10 -0.13 8.02 2.31
CA ASP A 10 -0.58 9.33 1.85
C ASP A 10 -0.12 10.43 2.82
N GLU A 11 0.03 11.65 2.29
CA GLU A 11 0.61 12.77 3.03
C GLU A 11 -0.15 13.12 4.30
N SER A 12 -1.48 13.12 4.25
CA SER A 12 -2.29 13.44 5.43
C SER A 12 -2.13 12.39 6.52
N THR A 13 -1.97 11.13 6.18
CA THR A 13 -1.69 10.05 7.15
C THR A 13 -0.31 10.25 7.78
N LEU A 14 0.71 10.57 6.97
CA LEU A 14 2.05 10.82 7.48
C LEU A 14 2.07 12.01 8.44
N ASP A 15 1.36 13.08 8.13
CA ASP A 15 1.26 14.25 9.00
C ASP A 15 0.57 13.90 10.33
N PHE A 16 -0.47 13.08 10.29
CA PHE A 16 -1.13 12.59 11.50
C PHE A 16 -0.18 11.75 12.36
N LEU A 17 0.59 10.86 11.73
CA LEU A 17 1.53 10.00 12.46
C LEU A 17 2.61 10.81 13.19
N LYS A 18 3.05 11.90 12.61
CA LYS A 18 4.06 12.79 13.23
C LYS A 18 3.59 13.42 14.53
N GLN A 19 2.28 13.48 14.75
CA GLN A 19 1.67 14.08 15.94
C GLN A 19 1.52 13.10 17.10
N LEU A 20 1.75 11.80 16.86
CA LEU A 20 1.58 10.78 17.88
C LEU A 20 2.82 10.62 18.75
N HIS A 21 2.63 10.54 20.06
CA HIS A 21 3.70 10.38 21.04
C HIS A 21 3.26 9.40 22.13
N GLY A 22 4.14 8.47 22.48
CA GLY A 22 3.92 7.54 23.57
C GLY A 22 2.77 6.56 23.35
N LYS A 23 2.48 6.21 22.10
CA LYS A 23 1.34 5.35 21.73
C LYS A 23 1.80 3.94 21.37
N ASN A 24 0.92 2.97 21.61
CA ASN A 24 1.05 1.63 21.07
C ASN A 24 0.32 1.58 19.73
N ILE A 25 1.05 1.25 18.67
CA ILE A 25 0.55 1.40 17.31
C ILE A 25 0.59 0.06 16.58
N PHE A 26 -0.50 -0.27 15.89
CA PHE A 26 -0.56 -1.32 14.90
C PHE A 26 -0.72 -0.65 13.53
N LEU A 27 0.25 -0.88 12.63
CA LEU A 27 0.20 -0.33 11.28
C LEU A 27 -0.37 -1.35 10.31
N PHE A 28 -1.35 -0.94 9.52
CA PHE A 28 -1.86 -1.76 8.43
C PHE A 28 -2.22 -0.88 7.25
N GLY A 29 -2.11 -1.44 6.06
CA GLY A 29 -2.38 -0.67 4.86
C GLY A 29 -2.54 -1.52 3.63
N THR A 30 -2.82 -0.86 2.51
CA THR A 30 -2.97 -1.48 1.21
C THR A 30 -2.00 -0.88 0.21
N ALA A 31 -1.61 -1.67 -0.79
CA ALA A 31 -0.81 -1.21 -1.92
C ALA A 31 -1.34 -1.85 -3.21
N GLY A 32 -1.37 -1.05 -4.28
CA GLY A 32 -1.85 -1.53 -5.58
C GLY A 32 -0.95 -2.62 -6.17
N PHE A 33 0.36 -2.53 -5.93
CA PHE A 33 1.32 -3.56 -6.32
C PHE A 33 1.41 -4.56 -5.18
N GLY A 34 1.00 -5.79 -5.43
CA GLY A 34 0.89 -6.76 -4.38
C GLY A 34 1.85 -7.91 -4.48
N GLY A 35 1.87 -8.74 -3.46
CA GLY A 35 2.43 -10.07 -3.45
C GLY A 35 3.82 -10.25 -2.90
N SER A 36 4.62 -9.21 -2.74
CA SER A 36 5.97 -9.33 -2.21
C SER A 36 6.06 -8.80 -0.78
N GLU A 37 6.47 -9.67 0.15
CA GLU A 37 6.73 -9.26 1.53
C GLU A 37 7.83 -8.20 1.60
N GLU A 38 8.83 -8.31 0.74
CA GLU A 38 9.93 -7.36 0.66
C GLU A 38 9.41 -5.96 0.30
N TYR A 39 8.53 -5.87 -0.69
CA TYR A 39 7.93 -4.61 -1.12
C TYR A 39 7.08 -4.00 0.00
N PHE A 40 6.23 -4.81 0.63
CA PHE A 40 5.41 -4.36 1.75
C PHE A 40 6.27 -3.89 2.94
N SER A 41 7.36 -4.60 3.23
CA SER A 41 8.28 -4.22 4.31
C SER A 41 8.93 -2.86 4.05
N LYS A 42 9.30 -2.57 2.80
CA LYS A 42 9.86 -1.26 2.44
C LYS A 42 8.87 -0.13 2.67
N ILE A 43 7.60 -0.34 2.31
CA ILE A 43 6.54 0.65 2.54
C ILE A 43 6.35 0.89 4.03
N LEU A 44 6.25 -0.17 4.82
CA LEU A 44 6.05 -0.08 6.27
C LEU A 44 7.21 0.66 6.94
N LYS A 45 8.44 0.40 6.55
CA LYS A 45 9.61 1.11 7.07
C LYS A 45 9.56 2.60 6.81
N LYS A 46 9.14 2.99 5.59
CA LYS A 46 9.00 4.41 5.25
C LYS A 46 7.92 5.08 6.08
N VAL A 47 6.79 4.41 6.29
CA VAL A 47 5.69 4.92 7.10
C VAL A 47 6.13 5.07 8.56
N GLU A 48 6.84 4.09 9.11
CA GLU A 48 7.35 4.13 10.47
C GLU A 48 8.33 5.28 10.71
N CYS A 49 9.05 5.72 9.67
CA CYS A 49 9.96 6.88 9.77
C CYS A 49 9.24 8.17 10.16
N SER A 50 7.94 8.25 9.95
CA SER A 50 7.13 9.41 10.36
C SER A 50 6.72 9.38 11.82
N LEU A 51 6.91 8.25 12.50
CA LEU A 51 6.56 8.10 13.91
C LEU A 51 7.70 8.56 14.82
N ASP A 52 7.32 9.28 15.89
CA ASP A 52 8.27 9.61 16.94
C ASP A 52 8.72 8.35 17.68
N ARG A 53 9.96 8.36 18.17
CA ARG A 53 10.57 7.20 18.87
C ARG A 53 9.85 6.82 20.16
N SER A 54 9.06 7.71 20.73
CA SER A 54 8.27 7.42 21.93
C SER A 54 7.16 6.42 21.68
N ASN A 55 6.80 6.16 20.41
CA ASN A 55 5.75 5.22 20.05
C ASN A 55 6.31 3.79 19.93
N THR A 56 5.46 2.83 20.26
CA THR A 56 5.77 1.40 20.09
C THR A 56 4.90 0.82 18.98
N VAL A 57 5.52 0.29 17.94
CA VAL A 57 4.81 -0.42 16.87
C VAL A 57 4.79 -1.90 17.23
N PHE A 58 3.64 -2.39 17.67
CA PHE A 58 3.53 -3.77 18.16
C PHE A 58 3.09 -4.78 17.09
N GLY A 59 2.72 -4.30 15.91
CA GLY A 59 2.36 -5.19 14.81
C GLY A 59 2.21 -4.43 13.50
N ARG A 60 2.27 -5.18 12.40
CA ARG A 60 2.22 -4.64 11.04
C ARG A 60 1.49 -5.60 10.12
N TYR A 61 0.74 -5.06 9.17
CA TYR A 61 0.09 -5.86 8.15
C TYR A 61 -0.09 -5.06 6.87
N MET A 62 0.14 -5.70 5.73
CA MET A 62 -0.12 -5.11 4.41
C MET A 62 -0.82 -6.12 3.51
N CYS A 63 -1.70 -5.64 2.65
CA CYS A 63 -2.30 -6.46 1.60
C CYS A 63 -2.45 -5.64 0.32
N GLN A 64 -2.79 -6.31 -0.76
CA GLN A 64 -3.07 -5.63 -2.01
C GLN A 64 -4.37 -4.85 -1.92
N GLY A 65 -4.47 -3.73 -2.59
CA GLY A 65 -5.66 -2.90 -2.63
C GLY A 65 -5.98 -2.42 -4.03
N LYS A 66 -7.26 -2.13 -4.25
CA LYS A 66 -7.76 -1.63 -5.53
C LYS A 66 -7.18 -0.24 -5.83
N MET A 67 -6.71 -0.05 -7.07
CA MET A 67 -6.25 1.25 -7.55
C MET A 67 -7.39 2.02 -8.23
N PRO A 68 -7.33 3.37 -8.26
CA PRO A 68 -8.30 4.17 -9.01
C PRO A 68 -8.28 3.83 -10.51
N LEU A 69 -9.45 3.89 -11.16
CA LEU A 69 -9.58 3.61 -12.59
C LEU A 69 -8.68 4.51 -13.45
N SER A 70 -8.42 5.74 -13.01
CA SER A 70 -7.52 6.66 -13.69
C SER A 70 -6.11 6.09 -13.93
N VAL A 71 -5.64 5.20 -13.05
CA VAL A 71 -4.35 4.52 -13.22
C VAL A 71 -4.38 3.60 -14.44
N ARG A 72 -5.45 2.80 -14.58
CA ARG A 72 -5.61 1.92 -15.75
C ARG A 72 -5.74 2.72 -17.04
N GLN A 73 -6.49 3.80 -17.01
CA GLN A 73 -6.65 4.68 -18.17
C GLN A 73 -5.31 5.27 -18.61
N ARG A 74 -4.46 5.64 -17.67
CA ARG A 74 -3.11 6.14 -17.95
C ARG A 74 -2.26 5.05 -18.60
N TYR A 75 -2.31 3.82 -18.11
CA TYR A 75 -1.57 2.71 -18.70
C TYR A 75 -2.03 2.41 -20.12
N GLU A 76 -3.34 2.41 -20.37
CA GLU A 76 -3.89 2.20 -21.71
C GLU A 76 -3.49 3.31 -22.68
N GLY A 77 -3.46 4.55 -22.22
CA GLY A 77 -2.97 5.69 -22.99
C GLY A 77 -1.50 5.54 -23.38
N MET A 78 -0.68 5.08 -22.45
CA MET A 78 0.75 4.83 -22.72
C MET A 78 0.94 3.70 -23.71
N LYS A 79 0.09 2.67 -23.68
CA LYS A 79 0.15 1.52 -24.59
C LYS A 79 -0.13 1.92 -26.05
N LYS A 80 -0.90 2.99 -26.28
CA LYS A 80 -1.22 3.50 -27.63
C LYS A 80 -0.06 4.27 -28.27
N GLN A 81 0.99 4.58 -27.52
CA GLN A 81 2.15 5.29 -28.04
C GLN A 81 3.08 4.33 -28.81
N PRO A 82 3.79 4.82 -29.87
CA PRO A 82 4.71 3.97 -30.61
C PRO A 82 5.88 3.44 -29.79
N ILE A 83 6.27 4.18 -28.76
CA ILE A 83 7.28 3.72 -27.80
C ILE A 83 6.64 3.73 -26.40
N HIS A 84 6.58 2.58 -25.75
CA HIS A 84 6.02 2.46 -24.40
C HIS A 84 6.86 1.50 -23.55
N LEU A 85 6.63 1.53 -22.26
CA LEU A 85 7.34 0.67 -21.31
C LEU A 85 7.09 -0.81 -21.63
N PRO A 86 8.13 -1.66 -21.66
CA PRO A 86 7.97 -3.06 -22.02
C PRO A 86 7.14 -3.88 -21.03
N ASN A 87 6.98 -3.38 -19.80
CA ASN A 87 6.21 -4.06 -18.76
C ASN A 87 4.78 -3.54 -18.60
N LEU A 88 4.26 -2.75 -19.57
CA LEU A 88 2.92 -2.16 -19.48
C LEU A 88 1.82 -3.21 -19.34
N ASP A 89 1.90 -4.30 -20.09
CA ASP A 89 0.92 -5.37 -20.00
C ASP A 89 0.91 -6.00 -18.59
N ALA A 90 2.07 -6.16 -17.97
CA ALA A 90 2.18 -6.64 -16.60
C ALA A 90 1.58 -5.66 -15.59
N LEU A 91 1.73 -4.35 -15.82
CA LEU A 91 1.13 -3.31 -14.97
C LEU A 91 -0.40 -3.35 -15.05
N ILE A 92 -0.95 -3.51 -16.25
CA ILE A 92 -2.40 -3.62 -16.44
C ILE A 92 -2.94 -4.89 -15.79
N GLU A 93 -2.26 -6.01 -15.95
CA GLU A 93 -2.63 -7.27 -15.30
C GLU A 93 -2.63 -7.12 -13.78
N ASN A 94 -1.61 -6.48 -13.22
CA ASN A 94 -1.56 -6.20 -11.77
C ASN A 94 -2.74 -5.36 -11.33
N PHE A 95 -3.12 -4.33 -12.11
CA PHE A 95 -4.28 -3.49 -11.81
C PHE A 95 -5.55 -4.35 -11.75
N ASP A 96 -5.75 -5.22 -12.74
CA ASP A 96 -6.93 -6.07 -12.82
C ASP A 96 -6.97 -7.06 -11.65
N ASN A 97 -5.83 -7.63 -11.27
CA ASN A 97 -5.73 -8.53 -10.11
C ASN A 97 -6.03 -7.80 -8.80
N ALA A 98 -5.68 -6.52 -8.70
CA ALA A 98 -5.90 -5.72 -7.50
C ALA A 98 -7.36 -5.31 -7.31
N LEU A 99 -8.20 -5.38 -8.35
CA LEU A 99 -9.59 -4.91 -8.29
C LEU A 99 -10.42 -5.60 -7.21
N SER A 100 -10.13 -6.87 -6.93
CA SER A 100 -10.86 -7.65 -5.92
C SER A 100 -10.26 -7.54 -4.52
N HIS A 101 -9.17 -6.78 -4.36
CA HIS A 101 -8.51 -6.62 -3.07
C HIS A 101 -8.78 -5.24 -2.44
N PRO A 102 -8.86 -5.14 -1.11
CA PRO A 102 -8.79 -6.28 -0.18
C PRO A 102 -10.03 -7.17 -0.29
N ASP A 103 -9.83 -8.47 -0.21
CA ASP A 103 -10.92 -9.44 -0.19
C ASP A 103 -11.17 -9.94 1.24
N ALA A 104 -12.14 -10.87 1.40
CA ALA A 104 -12.48 -11.40 2.71
C ALA A 104 -11.31 -12.11 3.39
N GLU A 105 -10.46 -12.78 2.62
CA GLU A 105 -9.26 -13.46 3.14
C GLU A 105 -8.24 -12.45 3.65
N ASP A 106 -8.02 -11.35 2.93
CA ASP A 106 -7.13 -10.27 3.38
C ASP A 106 -7.58 -9.70 4.71
N LEU A 107 -8.88 -9.46 4.86
CA LEU A 107 -9.45 -8.92 6.10
C LEU A 107 -9.33 -9.91 7.26
N GLU A 108 -9.50 -11.19 7.00
CA GLU A 108 -9.33 -12.23 8.01
C GLU A 108 -7.87 -12.30 8.48
N ARG A 109 -6.91 -12.21 7.56
CA ARG A 109 -5.49 -12.16 7.92
C ARG A 109 -5.14 -10.93 8.75
N LEU A 110 -5.72 -9.78 8.43
CA LEU A 110 -5.56 -8.58 9.24
C LEU A 110 -6.08 -8.82 10.66
N LYS A 111 -7.26 -9.40 10.78
CA LYS A 111 -7.88 -9.70 12.07
C LYS A 111 -7.00 -10.63 12.92
N GLN A 112 -6.38 -11.63 12.31
CA GLN A 112 -5.46 -12.52 13.00
C GLN A 112 -4.17 -11.80 13.40
N ALA A 113 -3.66 -10.90 12.56
CA ALA A 113 -2.44 -10.16 12.85
C ALA A 113 -2.58 -9.20 14.04
N VAL A 114 -3.77 -8.63 14.23
CA VAL A 114 -4.06 -7.69 15.33
C VAL A 114 -4.13 -8.41 16.68
N LYS A 115 -4.58 -9.65 16.68
CA LYS A 115 -4.65 -10.45 17.91
C LYS A 115 -3.23 -10.83 18.40
#